data_7b4607aa29d1337f51d159ff97fca420
#
_entry.id   7b4607aa29d1337f51d159ff97fca420
#
_cell.length_a   1.000
_cell.length_b   1.000
_cell.length_c   1.000
_cell.angle_alpha   90.00
_cell.angle_beta   90.00
_cell.angle_gamma   90.00
#
_symmetry.space_group_name_H-M   'P 1'
#
loop_
_entity.id
_entity.type
_entity.pdbx_description
1 polymer ?
#
loop_
_entity_poly.entity_id
_entity_poly.type
_entity_poly.pdbx_seq_one_letter_code
_entity_poly.pdbx_strand_id
1 'polypeptide(L)'
;MMLSHSIKEEIMGASIEYLSNKPIKSFAQTNRKYYFCNENQMRKDMDNQEEIFPEVNEQGEVIGKITRGQAHNGSKILHPVVHLHVFNSKGDLFLQHRPAWKDIQPDKWDTATGGHVDYGESVEEALYREVKEELGITDFTPVFICKYVFEGKREKELVYVHKTIYDGSVRPSETELEGGRFWSRDEIISNMGKGIFTPNFEDEYSKILG
;
A
#
# COMPACT_ATOMS: atom_id res chain seq x y z
N MET A 1 -7.68 28.93 -2.68
CA MET A 1 -8.02 30.08 -1.82
C MET A 1 -6.83 30.36 -0.93
N MET A 2 -6.08 31.43 -1.17
CA MET A 2 -4.85 31.73 -0.43
C MET A 2 -5.17 32.11 1.01
N LEU A 3 -4.61 31.40 1.98
CA LEU A 3 -4.59 31.80 3.37
C LEU A 3 -3.84 33.14 3.48
N SER A 4 -4.45 34.11 4.19
CA SER A 4 -3.96 35.46 4.27
C SER A 4 -2.55 35.53 4.90
N HIS A 5 -1.74 36.46 4.46
CA HIS A 5 -0.36 36.72 4.94
C HIS A 5 -0.29 36.86 6.48
N SER A 6 -1.36 37.33 7.11
CA SER A 6 -1.48 37.54 8.56
C SER A 6 -1.35 36.25 9.40
N ILE A 7 -1.88 35.11 8.91
CA ILE A 7 -1.81 33.83 9.68
C ILE A 7 -0.39 33.24 9.64
N LYS A 8 0.37 33.52 8.59
CA LYS A 8 1.77 33.04 8.50
C LYS A 8 2.71 33.79 9.45
N GLU A 9 2.47 35.05 9.68
CA GLU A 9 3.30 35.87 10.60
C GLU A 9 3.00 35.54 12.07
N GLU A 10 1.75 35.23 12.42
CA GLU A 10 1.39 34.83 13.79
C GLU A 10 1.96 33.47 14.19
N ILE A 11 2.01 32.51 13.25
CA ILE A 11 2.62 31.20 13.49
C ILE A 11 4.14 31.30 13.60
N MET A 12 4.79 32.20 12.84
CA MET A 12 6.25 32.41 12.92
C MET A 12 6.62 33.19 14.17
N GLY A 13 5.82 34.16 14.62
CA GLY A 13 6.04 34.94 15.83
C GLY A 13 5.96 34.11 17.12
N ALA A 14 4.95 33.27 17.24
CA ALA A 14 4.79 32.38 18.40
C ALA A 14 5.91 31.32 18.53
N SER A 15 6.53 30.96 17.41
CA SER A 15 7.66 30.02 17.42
C SER A 15 8.95 30.63 17.94
N ILE A 16 9.17 31.93 17.76
CA ILE A 16 10.42 32.61 18.14
C ILE A 16 10.48 32.91 19.63
N GLU A 17 9.38 33.23 20.28
CA GLU A 17 9.34 33.47 21.73
C GLU A 17 9.52 32.19 22.58
N TYR A 18 9.06 31.04 22.08
CA TYR A 18 9.22 29.75 22.77
C TYR A 18 10.66 29.22 22.73
N LEU A 19 11.51 29.75 21.85
CA LEU A 19 12.85 29.24 21.54
C LEU A 19 13.97 29.82 22.41
N SER A 20 13.71 30.86 23.21
CA SER A 20 14.78 31.58 23.92
C SER A 20 15.27 30.90 25.20
N ASN A 21 14.64 29.80 25.67
CA ASN A 21 14.91 29.25 27.00
C ASN A 21 15.20 27.72 27.06
N LYS A 22 15.52 27.05 25.96
CA LYS A 22 15.88 25.60 26.02
C LYS A 22 17.25 25.32 25.38
N PRO A 23 18.04 24.37 25.90
CA PRO A 23 19.32 24.02 25.32
C PRO A 23 19.19 23.42 23.94
N ILE A 24 20.08 23.84 23.03
CA ILE A 24 20.07 23.56 21.58
C ILE A 24 19.90 22.05 21.22
N LYS A 25 20.41 21.13 22.04
CA LYS A 25 20.25 19.67 21.83
C LYS A 25 18.82 19.17 22.01
N SER A 26 18.06 19.76 22.93
CA SER A 26 16.65 19.44 23.16
C SER A 26 15.74 19.93 22.03
N PHE A 27 16.13 21.05 21.41
CA PHE A 27 15.40 21.70 20.33
C PHE A 27 15.45 20.89 19.03
N ALA A 28 16.61 20.37 18.64
CA ALA A 28 16.73 19.55 17.43
C ALA A 28 15.97 18.20 17.54
N GLN A 29 15.95 17.60 18.74
CA GLN A 29 15.19 16.37 18.98
C GLN A 29 13.66 16.60 19.01
N THR A 30 13.22 17.73 19.60
CA THR A 30 11.78 18.07 19.68
C THR A 30 11.23 18.43 18.29
N ASN A 31 11.98 19.21 17.50
CA ASN A 31 11.58 19.52 16.15
C ASN A 31 11.56 18.29 15.24
N ARG A 32 12.58 17.44 15.31
CA ARG A 32 12.60 16.20 14.53
C ARG A 32 11.42 15.29 14.86
N LYS A 33 11.04 15.19 16.14
CA LYS A 33 9.86 14.42 16.58
C LYS A 33 8.53 15.08 16.13
N TYR A 34 8.46 16.42 16.11
CA TYR A 34 7.29 17.17 15.65
C TYR A 34 7.11 17.06 14.13
N TYR A 35 8.19 17.20 13.33
CA TYR A 35 8.15 17.00 11.88
C TYR A 35 7.81 15.53 11.55
N PHE A 36 8.40 14.56 12.23
CA PHE A 36 8.12 13.14 12.04
C PHE A 36 6.66 12.79 12.41
N CYS A 37 6.10 13.41 13.45
CA CYS A 37 4.71 13.21 13.85
C CYS A 37 3.73 13.83 12.84
N ASN A 38 4.05 15.01 12.29
CA ASN A 38 3.24 15.65 11.26
C ASN A 38 3.34 14.92 9.91
N GLU A 39 4.51 14.45 9.51
CA GLU A 39 4.66 13.65 8.29
C GLU A 39 3.92 12.32 8.40
N ASN A 40 4.01 11.62 9.52
CA ASN A 40 3.25 10.40 9.75
C ASN A 40 1.74 10.63 9.84
N GLN A 41 1.29 11.77 10.35
CA GLN A 41 -0.13 12.11 10.35
C GLN A 41 -0.60 12.47 8.93
N MET A 42 0.17 13.26 8.17
CA MET A 42 -0.13 13.56 6.77
C MET A 42 -0.13 12.30 5.91
N ARG A 43 0.78 11.34 6.16
CA ARG A 43 0.84 10.04 5.44
C ARG A 43 -0.33 9.12 5.82
N LYS A 44 -0.80 9.14 7.08
CA LYS A 44 -2.02 8.44 7.49
C LYS A 44 -3.29 9.03 6.86
N ASP A 45 -3.28 10.35 6.61
CA ASP A 45 -4.38 11.03 5.92
C ASP A 45 -4.38 10.70 4.41
N MET A 46 -3.31 10.07 3.89
CA MET A 46 -3.24 9.56 2.51
C MET A 46 -4.00 8.23 2.32
N ASP A 47 -4.19 7.43 3.37
CA ASP A 47 -5.15 6.32 3.37
C ASP A 47 -6.56 6.90 3.54
N ASN A 48 -7.11 7.49 2.45
CA ASN A 48 -8.40 8.17 2.45
C ASN A 48 -9.53 7.23 2.87
N GLN A 49 -9.96 7.34 4.14
CA GLN A 49 -10.99 6.48 4.72
C GLN A 49 -12.37 6.63 4.04
N GLU A 50 -12.58 7.72 3.30
CA GLU A 50 -13.81 8.02 2.54
C GLU A 50 -13.77 7.51 1.08
N GLU A 51 -12.67 6.91 0.65
CA GLU A 51 -12.56 6.25 -0.65
C GLU A 51 -13.63 5.17 -0.79
N ILE A 52 -14.27 5.08 -1.95
CA ILE A 52 -15.44 4.22 -2.15
C ILE A 52 -15.09 3.00 -2.97
N PHE A 53 -15.32 1.81 -2.41
CA PHE A 53 -15.15 0.52 -3.05
C PHE A 53 -16.50 -0.14 -3.36
N PRO A 54 -16.58 -1.01 -4.36
CA PRO A 54 -17.76 -1.86 -4.53
C PRO A 54 -17.79 -2.93 -3.43
N GLU A 55 -18.96 -3.12 -2.80
CA GLU A 55 -19.27 -4.34 -2.10
C GLU A 55 -19.65 -5.40 -3.12
N VAL A 56 -19.05 -6.60 -3.03
CA VAL A 56 -19.28 -7.67 -4.01
C VAL A 56 -19.69 -8.98 -3.33
N ASN A 57 -20.33 -9.88 -4.11
CA ASN A 57 -20.46 -11.27 -3.73
C ASN A 57 -19.22 -12.10 -4.17
N GLU A 58 -19.17 -13.39 -3.83
CA GLU A 58 -18.03 -14.27 -4.18
C GLU A 58 -17.91 -14.50 -5.71
N GLN A 59 -18.96 -14.23 -6.47
CA GLN A 59 -18.93 -14.26 -7.93
C GLN A 59 -18.26 -13.00 -8.52
N GLY A 60 -18.13 -11.94 -7.72
CA GLY A 60 -17.58 -10.64 -8.09
C GLY A 60 -18.64 -9.67 -8.63
N GLU A 61 -19.93 -9.99 -8.43
CA GLU A 61 -21.01 -9.10 -8.80
C GLU A 61 -21.16 -8.00 -7.76
N VAL A 62 -21.29 -6.75 -8.21
CA VAL A 62 -21.47 -5.59 -7.33
C VAL A 62 -22.87 -5.63 -6.72
N ILE A 63 -22.95 -5.67 -5.39
CA ILE A 63 -24.19 -5.71 -4.61
C ILE A 63 -24.39 -4.45 -3.77
N GLY A 64 -23.38 -3.60 -3.64
CA GLY A 64 -23.42 -2.36 -2.87
C GLY A 64 -22.17 -1.52 -3.05
N LYS A 65 -21.98 -0.60 -2.14
CA LYS A 65 -20.77 0.23 -2.03
C LYS A 65 -20.42 0.48 -0.56
N ILE A 66 -19.14 0.54 -0.27
CA ILE A 66 -18.61 0.76 1.07
C ILE A 66 -17.48 1.79 1.04
N THR A 67 -17.19 2.40 2.16
CA THR A 67 -15.98 3.22 2.30
C THR A 67 -14.78 2.34 2.65
N ARG A 68 -13.57 2.81 2.37
CA ARG A 68 -12.31 2.17 2.80
C ARG A 68 -12.32 1.93 4.32
N GLY A 69 -12.78 2.91 5.09
CA GLY A 69 -12.93 2.78 6.53
C GLY A 69 -13.83 1.62 6.96
N GLN A 70 -14.93 1.38 6.22
CA GLN A 70 -15.82 0.23 6.47
C GLN A 70 -15.18 -1.09 6.04
N ALA A 71 -14.46 -1.12 4.92
CA ALA A 71 -13.77 -2.31 4.43
C ALA A 71 -12.74 -2.85 5.44
N HIS A 72 -12.05 -1.95 6.16
CA HIS A 72 -10.91 -2.29 7.03
C HIS A 72 -11.19 -2.19 8.54
N ASN A 73 -12.45 -2.05 8.97
CA ASN A 73 -12.81 -1.93 10.40
C ASN A 73 -13.13 -3.25 11.11
N GLY A 74 -12.99 -4.38 10.42
CA GLY A 74 -13.35 -5.71 10.93
C GLY A 74 -14.78 -6.16 10.57
N SER A 75 -15.51 -5.38 9.76
CA SER A 75 -16.88 -5.73 9.30
C SER A 75 -16.91 -6.96 8.39
N LYS A 76 -15.77 -7.32 7.78
CA LYS A 76 -15.65 -8.42 6.81
C LYS A 76 -16.57 -8.28 5.60
N ILE A 77 -16.82 -7.05 5.18
CA ILE A 77 -17.53 -6.77 3.94
C ILE A 77 -16.60 -7.10 2.78
N LEU A 78 -17.06 -7.99 1.89
CA LEU A 78 -16.27 -8.45 0.76
C LEU A 78 -16.14 -7.34 -0.29
N HIS A 79 -14.91 -7.00 -0.64
CA HIS A 79 -14.59 -6.00 -1.65
C HIS A 79 -13.46 -6.51 -2.56
N PRO A 80 -13.40 -6.10 -3.84
CA PRO A 80 -12.42 -6.61 -4.78
C PRO A 80 -11.08 -5.88 -4.64
N VAL A 81 -10.01 -6.65 -4.78
CA VAL A 81 -8.63 -6.16 -4.89
C VAL A 81 -7.92 -6.86 -6.05
N VAL A 82 -6.91 -6.20 -6.59
CA VAL A 82 -6.05 -6.75 -7.66
C VAL A 82 -4.66 -7.02 -7.12
N HIS A 83 -4.09 -8.17 -7.46
CA HIS A 83 -2.69 -8.50 -7.20
C HIS A 83 -1.95 -8.73 -8.52
N LEU A 84 -0.74 -8.18 -8.62
CA LEU A 84 0.18 -8.49 -9.71
C LEU A 84 1.49 -9.08 -9.16
N HIS A 85 1.84 -10.25 -9.66
CA HIS A 85 3.17 -10.84 -9.47
C HIS A 85 4.05 -10.52 -10.68
N VAL A 86 5.14 -9.79 -10.45
CA VAL A 86 6.09 -9.38 -11.48
C VAL A 86 7.31 -10.27 -11.40
N PHE A 87 7.48 -11.15 -12.41
CA PHE A 87 8.69 -11.96 -12.57
C PHE A 87 9.66 -11.30 -13.54
N ASN A 88 10.94 -11.46 -13.33
CA ASN A 88 11.92 -11.21 -14.38
C ASN A 88 12.13 -12.46 -15.26
N SER A 89 12.89 -12.35 -16.35
CA SER A 89 13.20 -13.48 -17.23
C SER A 89 14.06 -14.56 -16.59
N LYS A 90 14.66 -14.30 -15.42
CA LYS A 90 15.42 -15.27 -14.62
C LYS A 90 14.53 -16.08 -13.68
N GLY A 91 13.24 -15.68 -13.54
CA GLY A 91 12.30 -16.30 -12.63
C GLY A 91 12.31 -15.72 -11.21
N ASP A 92 13.06 -14.64 -10.95
CA ASP A 92 12.98 -13.95 -9.67
C ASP A 92 11.68 -13.15 -9.60
N LEU A 93 11.10 -13.04 -8.41
CA LEU A 93 9.83 -12.35 -8.15
C LEU A 93 10.08 -10.98 -7.49
N PHE A 94 9.51 -9.93 -8.05
CA PHE A 94 9.56 -8.62 -7.43
C PHE A 94 8.59 -8.56 -6.26
N LEU A 95 9.09 -8.12 -5.10
CA LEU A 95 8.28 -7.83 -3.92
C LEU A 95 8.44 -6.37 -3.54
N GLN A 96 7.35 -5.72 -3.17
CA GLN A 96 7.33 -4.39 -2.57
C GLN A 96 7.61 -4.46 -1.07
N HIS A 97 8.23 -3.42 -0.51
CA HIS A 97 8.37 -3.24 0.94
C HIS A 97 7.34 -2.22 1.42
N ARG A 98 6.41 -2.66 2.23
CA ARG A 98 5.34 -1.84 2.78
C ARG A 98 5.89 -0.88 3.82
N PRO A 99 5.55 0.41 3.77
CA PRO A 99 6.00 1.38 4.76
C PRO A 99 5.53 1.05 6.18
N ALA A 100 6.33 1.42 7.17
CA ALA A 100 6.02 1.23 8.58
C ALA A 100 4.79 2.03 9.07
N TRP A 101 4.33 3.02 8.30
CA TRP A 101 3.15 3.83 8.64
C TRP A 101 1.83 3.25 8.12
N LYS A 102 1.85 2.28 7.21
CA LYS A 102 0.62 1.63 6.70
C LYS A 102 -0.16 0.98 7.83
N ASP A 103 -1.49 1.12 7.81
CA ASP A 103 -2.39 0.61 8.86
C ASP A 103 -2.49 -0.93 8.85
N ILE A 104 -2.42 -1.53 7.67
CA ILE A 104 -2.47 -2.98 7.48
C ILE A 104 -1.09 -3.51 7.15
N GLN A 105 -0.60 -4.52 7.90
CA GLN A 105 0.67 -5.22 7.69
C GLN A 105 1.87 -4.27 7.45
N PRO A 106 2.16 -3.31 8.37
CA PRO A 106 3.30 -2.40 8.24
C PRO A 106 4.63 -3.14 8.24
N ASP A 107 5.64 -2.56 7.55
CA ASP A 107 7.04 -3.04 7.53
C ASP A 107 7.18 -4.51 7.09
N LYS A 108 6.37 -4.92 6.09
CA LYS A 108 6.38 -6.26 5.51
C LYS A 108 6.71 -6.21 4.03
N TRP A 109 7.27 -7.32 3.54
CA TRP A 109 7.37 -7.56 2.11
C TRP A 109 6.07 -8.18 1.60
N ASP A 110 5.61 -7.74 0.45
CA ASP A 110 4.32 -8.12 -0.12
C ASP A 110 4.42 -8.34 -1.62
N THR A 111 3.35 -8.82 -2.25
CA THR A 111 3.25 -8.93 -3.71
C THR A 111 3.65 -7.63 -4.40
N ALA A 112 4.08 -7.68 -5.66
CA ALA A 112 4.62 -6.51 -6.37
C ALA A 112 3.67 -5.32 -6.39
N THR A 113 2.38 -5.56 -6.61
CA THR A 113 1.29 -4.58 -6.51
C THR A 113 0.08 -5.23 -5.88
N GLY A 114 -0.54 -4.53 -4.93
CA GLY A 114 -1.80 -4.93 -4.32
C GLY A 114 -2.67 -3.71 -4.05
N GLY A 115 -3.76 -3.54 -4.81
CA GLY A 115 -4.60 -2.37 -4.72
C GLY A 115 -6.09 -2.66 -4.81
N HIS A 116 -6.90 -1.71 -4.36
CA HIS A 116 -8.34 -1.81 -4.37
C HIS A 116 -8.92 -1.46 -5.76
N VAL A 117 -10.07 -2.04 -6.05
CA VAL A 117 -10.88 -1.63 -7.20
C VAL A 117 -11.82 -0.52 -6.75
N ASP A 118 -11.75 0.64 -7.38
CA ASP A 118 -12.61 1.77 -7.08
C ASP A 118 -14.06 1.52 -7.53
N TYR A 119 -15.00 2.16 -6.86
CA TYR A 119 -16.41 2.03 -7.25
C TYR A 119 -16.65 2.58 -8.66
N GLY A 120 -17.07 1.69 -9.56
CA GLY A 120 -17.31 2.01 -10.97
C GLY A 120 -16.12 1.72 -11.89
N GLU A 121 -14.98 1.29 -11.33
CA GLU A 121 -13.81 0.83 -12.07
C GLU A 121 -13.92 -0.68 -12.36
N SER A 122 -13.40 -1.14 -13.45
CA SER A 122 -13.22 -2.57 -13.72
C SER A 122 -11.96 -3.10 -13.06
N VAL A 123 -11.90 -4.40 -12.84
CA VAL A 123 -10.70 -5.09 -12.30
C VAL A 123 -9.46 -4.82 -13.16
N GLU A 124 -9.63 -4.76 -14.49
CA GLU A 124 -8.53 -4.50 -15.42
C GLU A 124 -8.03 -3.05 -15.32
N GLU A 125 -8.94 -2.07 -15.26
CA GLU A 125 -8.58 -0.66 -15.07
C GLU A 125 -7.84 -0.45 -13.75
N ALA A 126 -8.35 -1.03 -12.64
CA ALA A 126 -7.68 -0.99 -11.34
C ALA A 126 -6.26 -1.57 -11.41
N LEU A 127 -6.09 -2.73 -12.06
CA LEU A 127 -4.79 -3.35 -12.20
C LEU A 127 -3.77 -2.44 -12.90
N TYR A 128 -4.14 -1.83 -14.03
CA TYR A 128 -3.24 -0.93 -14.75
C TYR A 128 -2.96 0.36 -13.99
N ARG A 129 -3.96 0.92 -13.30
CA ARG A 129 -3.81 2.11 -12.46
C ARG A 129 -2.83 1.84 -11.32
N GLU A 130 -3.07 0.81 -10.51
CA GLU A 130 -2.25 0.47 -9.35
C GLU A 130 -0.79 0.17 -9.74
N VAL A 131 -0.58 -0.61 -10.79
CA VAL A 131 0.76 -0.95 -11.28
C VAL A 131 1.52 0.29 -11.74
N LYS A 132 0.84 1.23 -12.39
CA LYS A 132 1.44 2.51 -12.78
C LYS A 132 1.76 3.38 -11.57
N GLU A 133 0.86 3.46 -10.60
CA GLU A 133 1.00 4.31 -9.40
C GLU A 133 2.07 3.77 -8.45
N GLU A 134 2.05 2.47 -8.16
CA GLU A 134 2.98 1.84 -7.23
C GLU A 134 4.37 1.53 -7.83
N LEU A 135 4.43 1.06 -9.09
CA LEU A 135 5.67 0.55 -9.70
C LEU A 135 6.19 1.38 -10.87
N GLY A 136 5.42 2.35 -11.37
CA GLY A 136 5.78 3.15 -12.54
C GLY A 136 5.84 2.34 -13.84
N ILE A 137 5.22 1.15 -13.89
CA ILE A 137 5.18 0.30 -15.08
C ILE A 137 3.91 0.63 -15.88
N THR A 138 4.06 0.91 -17.18
CA THR A 138 2.94 1.25 -18.07
C THR A 138 2.82 0.33 -19.29
N ASP A 139 3.86 -0.46 -19.59
CA ASP A 139 3.90 -1.37 -20.73
C ASP A 139 4.18 -2.79 -20.24
N PHE A 140 3.11 -3.53 -19.96
CA PHE A 140 3.15 -4.92 -19.53
C PHE A 140 1.91 -5.66 -19.98
N THR A 141 1.99 -6.98 -20.04
CA THR A 141 0.86 -7.84 -20.39
C THR A 141 0.51 -8.72 -19.20
N PRO A 142 -0.59 -8.45 -18.50
CA PRO A 142 -1.03 -9.26 -17.38
C PRO A 142 -1.62 -10.59 -17.87
N VAL A 143 -1.31 -11.66 -17.15
CA VAL A 143 -1.93 -12.98 -17.32
C VAL A 143 -2.73 -13.27 -16.07
N PHE A 144 -4.06 -13.39 -16.20
CA PHE A 144 -4.92 -13.79 -15.10
C PHE A 144 -4.60 -15.22 -14.65
N ILE A 145 -4.49 -15.45 -13.34
CA ILE A 145 -4.23 -16.76 -12.74
C ILE A 145 -5.50 -17.33 -12.13
N CYS A 146 -6.05 -16.64 -11.15
CA CYS A 146 -7.25 -17.06 -10.43
C CYS A 146 -7.88 -15.88 -9.66
N LYS A 147 -9.04 -16.13 -9.07
CA LYS A 147 -9.58 -15.31 -7.99
C LYS A 147 -9.90 -16.17 -6.77
N TYR A 148 -9.74 -15.60 -5.59
CA TYR A 148 -10.06 -16.28 -4.34
C TYR A 148 -10.49 -15.27 -3.27
N VAL A 149 -11.14 -15.76 -2.21
CA VAL A 149 -11.48 -14.93 -1.06
C VAL A 149 -10.38 -15.05 -0.01
N PHE A 150 -9.80 -13.92 0.36
CA PHE A 150 -8.91 -13.79 1.51
C PHE A 150 -9.68 -13.20 2.68
N GLU A 151 -9.47 -13.74 3.87
CA GLU A 151 -10.02 -13.18 5.10
C GLU A 151 -8.91 -12.97 6.13
N GLY A 152 -8.49 -11.70 6.27
CA GLY A 152 -7.56 -11.22 7.27
C GLY A 152 -8.23 -10.95 8.63
N LYS A 153 -7.53 -10.34 9.56
CA LYS A 153 -8.13 -9.97 10.86
C LYS A 153 -9.18 -8.86 10.74
N ARG A 154 -8.97 -7.90 9.86
CA ARG A 154 -9.77 -6.68 9.74
C ARG A 154 -10.54 -6.55 8.43
N GLU A 155 -10.19 -7.32 7.41
CA GLU A 155 -10.67 -7.21 6.04
C GLU A 155 -11.10 -8.55 5.47
N LYS A 156 -11.92 -8.52 4.43
CA LYS A 156 -12.27 -9.67 3.60
C LYS A 156 -12.27 -9.24 2.15
N GLU A 157 -11.40 -9.84 1.35
CA GLU A 157 -11.09 -9.41 -0.01
C GLU A 157 -11.40 -10.50 -1.03
N LEU A 158 -11.97 -10.10 -2.17
CA LEU A 158 -12.00 -10.92 -3.37
C LEU A 158 -10.79 -10.57 -4.22
N VAL A 159 -9.73 -11.37 -4.10
CA VAL A 159 -8.44 -11.11 -4.72
C VAL A 159 -8.42 -11.63 -6.15
N TYR A 160 -8.14 -10.76 -7.12
CA TYR A 160 -7.92 -11.11 -8.52
C TYR A 160 -6.42 -11.15 -8.80
N VAL A 161 -5.87 -12.36 -8.95
CA VAL A 161 -4.44 -12.60 -9.07
C VAL A 161 -4.00 -12.61 -10.52
N HIS A 162 -2.98 -11.81 -10.83
CA HIS A 162 -2.36 -11.73 -12.15
C HIS A 162 -0.84 -11.91 -12.02
N LYS A 163 -0.20 -12.29 -13.13
CA LYS A 163 1.25 -12.27 -13.26
C LYS A 163 1.69 -11.66 -14.58
N THR A 164 2.93 -11.19 -14.61
CA THR A 164 3.60 -10.74 -15.82
C THR A 164 5.08 -11.08 -15.76
N ILE A 165 5.75 -11.10 -16.92
CA ILE A 165 7.23 -11.13 -17.02
C ILE A 165 7.66 -9.73 -17.45
N TYR A 166 8.53 -9.11 -16.67
CA TYR A 166 8.99 -7.75 -16.91
C TYR A 166 10.46 -7.58 -16.55
N ASP A 167 11.30 -7.29 -17.54
CA ASP A 167 12.74 -7.05 -17.38
C ASP A 167 13.11 -5.56 -17.42
N GLY A 168 12.10 -4.68 -17.49
CA GLY A 168 12.30 -3.24 -17.48
C GLY A 168 12.62 -2.69 -16.09
N SER A 169 12.78 -1.38 -16.01
CA SER A 169 13.05 -0.71 -14.75
C SER A 169 11.78 -0.58 -13.91
N VAL A 170 11.73 -1.22 -12.75
CA VAL A 170 10.68 -1.00 -11.75
C VAL A 170 11.05 0.21 -10.91
N ARG A 171 10.13 1.13 -10.72
CA ARG A 171 10.31 2.38 -9.95
C ARG A 171 9.23 2.48 -8.87
N PRO A 172 9.44 1.83 -7.70
CA PRO A 172 8.50 1.91 -6.59
C PRO A 172 8.21 3.37 -6.21
N SER A 173 6.94 3.67 -6.00
CA SER A 173 6.50 5.00 -5.56
C SER A 173 7.02 5.31 -4.17
N GLU A 174 7.81 6.37 -3.99
CA GLU A 174 8.35 6.78 -2.70
C GLU A 174 7.27 7.28 -1.72
N THR A 175 6.07 7.58 -2.23
CA THR A 175 4.93 8.00 -1.41
C THR A 175 4.12 6.83 -0.89
N GLU A 176 4.08 5.72 -1.63
CA GLU A 176 3.26 4.54 -1.31
C GLU A 176 4.05 3.40 -0.69
N LEU A 177 5.34 3.28 -1.04
CA LEU A 177 6.20 2.15 -0.72
C LEU A 177 7.51 2.60 -0.07
N GLU A 178 8.10 1.74 0.75
CA GLU A 178 9.49 1.93 1.25
C GLU A 178 10.52 1.45 0.22
N GLY A 179 10.08 0.92 -0.91
CA GLY A 179 10.88 0.39 -1.99
C GLY A 179 10.44 -0.99 -2.45
N GLY A 180 11.33 -1.69 -3.14
CA GLY A 180 11.08 -3.04 -3.63
C GLY A 180 12.31 -3.63 -4.30
N ARG A 181 12.35 -4.96 -4.43
CA ARG A 181 13.43 -5.65 -5.15
C ARG A 181 12.98 -7.00 -5.65
N PHE A 182 13.74 -7.55 -6.56
CA PHE A 182 13.60 -8.94 -6.96
C PHE A 182 14.18 -9.88 -5.88
N TRP A 183 13.45 -10.96 -5.63
CA TRP A 183 13.80 -12.05 -4.73
C TRP A 183 13.91 -13.34 -5.53
N SER A 184 14.97 -14.11 -5.30
CA SER A 184 15.05 -15.45 -5.84
C SER A 184 14.09 -16.40 -5.13
N ARG A 185 13.72 -17.50 -5.77
CA ARG A 185 12.88 -18.53 -5.17
C ARG A 185 13.44 -19.05 -3.84
N ASP A 186 14.75 -19.27 -3.78
CA ASP A 186 15.41 -19.79 -2.57
C ASP A 186 15.36 -18.76 -1.41
N GLU A 187 15.52 -17.46 -1.71
CA GLU A 187 15.37 -16.41 -0.72
C GLU A 187 13.95 -16.37 -0.16
N ILE A 188 12.94 -16.47 -1.01
CA ILE A 188 11.53 -16.48 -0.57
C ILE A 188 11.29 -17.71 0.32
N ILE A 189 11.59 -18.91 -0.16
CA ILE A 189 11.37 -20.16 0.60
C ILE A 189 12.08 -20.12 1.94
N SER A 190 13.33 -19.65 1.98
CA SER A 190 14.11 -19.59 3.22
C SER A 190 13.57 -18.58 4.24
N ASN A 191 12.73 -17.63 3.80
CA ASN A 191 12.15 -16.58 4.66
C ASN A 191 10.67 -16.76 4.98
N MET A 192 10.00 -17.75 4.39
CA MET A 192 8.61 -18.11 4.70
C MET A 192 8.43 -18.44 6.18
N GLY A 193 7.34 -18.00 6.78
CA GLY A 193 6.98 -18.22 8.18
C GLY A 193 7.82 -17.46 9.21
N LYS A 194 8.76 -16.61 8.78
CA LYS A 194 9.60 -15.79 9.68
C LYS A 194 8.97 -14.42 10.01
N GLY A 195 7.77 -14.15 9.51
CA GLY A 195 7.07 -12.89 9.71
C GLY A 195 7.65 -11.72 8.92
N ILE A 196 8.45 -11.97 7.90
CA ILE A 196 9.02 -10.98 6.98
C ILE A 196 7.99 -10.58 5.92
N PHE A 197 7.24 -11.57 5.44
CA PHE A 197 6.21 -11.38 4.43
C PHE A 197 4.83 -11.12 5.04
N THR A 198 3.93 -10.54 4.25
CA THR A 198 2.52 -10.47 4.62
C THR A 198 1.90 -11.86 4.63
N PRO A 199 0.92 -12.14 5.51
CA PRO A 199 0.23 -13.44 5.52
C PRO A 199 -0.46 -13.74 4.19
N ASN A 200 -0.97 -12.72 3.50
CA ASN A 200 -1.61 -12.86 2.20
C ASN A 200 -0.60 -13.34 1.14
N PHE A 201 0.57 -12.69 1.07
CA PHE A 201 1.63 -13.13 0.16
C PHE A 201 2.10 -14.56 0.47
N GLU A 202 2.31 -14.94 1.74
CA GLU A 202 2.74 -16.29 2.10
C GLU A 202 1.70 -17.36 1.69
N ASP A 203 0.42 -17.07 1.89
CA ASP A 203 -0.68 -17.94 1.47
C ASP A 203 -0.74 -18.08 -0.06
N GLU A 204 -0.66 -16.96 -0.76
CA GLU A 204 -0.72 -16.90 -2.22
C GLU A 204 0.49 -17.58 -2.87
N TYR A 205 1.70 -17.31 -2.35
CA TYR A 205 2.92 -17.95 -2.84
C TYR A 205 2.84 -19.47 -2.69
N SER A 206 2.41 -19.95 -1.53
CA SER A 206 2.34 -21.38 -1.24
C SER A 206 1.31 -22.13 -2.09
N LYS A 207 0.19 -21.51 -2.43
CA LYS A 207 -0.93 -22.15 -3.13
C LYS A 207 -0.90 -21.97 -4.64
N ILE A 208 -0.30 -20.89 -5.13
CA ILE A 208 -0.46 -20.42 -6.52
C ILE A 208 0.87 -20.36 -7.25
N LEU A 209 1.95 -19.98 -6.60
CA LEU A 209 3.24 -19.66 -7.23
C LEU A 209 4.36 -20.67 -6.91
N GLY A 210 4.26 -21.39 -5.81
CA GLY A 210 5.27 -22.27 -5.25
C GLY A 210 5.49 -23.61 -5.94
#